data_b7b2bf256542c6a776d1dac8532cd596
#
_entry.id   b7b2bf256542c6a776d1dac8532cd596
#
_cell.length_a   1.000
_cell.length_b   1.000
_cell.length_c   1.000
_cell.angle_alpha   90.00
_cell.angle_beta   90.00
_cell.angle_gamma   90.00
#
_symmetry.space_group_name_H-M   'P 1'
#
loop_
_entity.id
_entity.type
_entity.pdbx_description
1 polymer ?
#
loop_
_entity_poly.entity_id
_entity_poly.type
_entity_poly.pdbx_seq_one_letter_code
_entity_poly.pdbx_strand_id
1 'polypeptide(L)'
;MIKIGITGSLASGKTTASKILSARRGPLFSADKAVKELYKNKHFKSLVSRRFRIKNNSQLKKSLKKLILENKDNIKKLEKIIHPLVRKRMKSFTSKNQNKKLLFYEIPLLIE
;
A
#
# COMPACT_ATOMS: atom_id res chain seq x y z
N MET A 1 -4.47 0.55 -23.49
CA MET A 1 -3.73 0.71 -22.22
C MET A 1 -3.18 -0.65 -21.78
N ILE A 2 -1.88 -0.71 -21.54
CA ILE A 2 -1.24 -1.92 -21.05
C ILE A 2 -0.87 -1.72 -19.56
N LYS A 3 -1.26 -2.66 -18.72
CA LYS A 3 -0.96 -2.64 -17.29
C LYS A 3 0.13 -3.66 -17.01
N ILE A 4 1.23 -3.22 -16.40
CA ILE A 4 2.35 -4.09 -16.06
C ILE A 4 2.47 -4.19 -14.54
N GLY A 5 2.27 -5.39 -14.02
CA GLY A 5 2.43 -5.66 -12.59
C GLY A 5 3.87 -6.05 -12.27
N ILE A 6 4.39 -5.48 -11.18
CA ILE A 6 5.71 -5.81 -10.67
C ILE A 6 5.54 -6.30 -9.23
N THR A 7 5.91 -7.55 -9.00
CA THR A 7 5.81 -8.16 -7.67
C THR A 7 7.18 -8.53 -7.15
N GLY A 8 7.30 -8.69 -5.85
CA GLY A 8 8.50 -9.17 -5.22
C GLY A 8 8.90 -8.41 -3.97
N SER A 9 10.05 -8.78 -3.42
CA SER A 9 10.57 -8.19 -2.19
C SER A 9 11.16 -6.80 -2.45
N LEU A 10 10.87 -5.87 -1.56
CA LEU A 10 11.45 -4.52 -1.60
C LEU A 10 12.97 -4.54 -1.43
N ALA A 11 13.50 -5.54 -0.74
CA ALA A 11 14.93 -5.67 -0.50
C ALA A 11 15.74 -6.00 -1.74
N SER A 12 15.10 -6.39 -2.83
CA SER A 12 15.77 -6.79 -4.08
C SER A 12 16.09 -5.64 -5.03
N GLY A 13 15.82 -4.39 -4.65
CA GLY A 13 16.03 -3.24 -5.52
C GLY A 13 15.01 -3.07 -6.63
N LYS A 14 13.93 -3.83 -6.62
CA LYS A 14 12.89 -3.75 -7.63
C LYS A 14 12.20 -2.40 -7.70
N THR A 15 12.06 -1.73 -6.57
CA THR A 15 11.46 -0.40 -6.52
C THR A 15 12.24 0.60 -7.37
N THR A 16 13.57 0.57 -7.29
CA THR A 16 14.41 1.44 -8.10
C THR A 16 14.29 1.12 -9.59
N ALA A 17 14.33 -0.18 -9.94
CA ALA A 17 14.17 -0.62 -11.32
C ALA A 17 12.80 -0.22 -11.87
N SER A 18 11.73 -0.41 -11.08
CA SER A 18 10.38 -0.03 -11.48
C SER A 18 10.25 1.47 -11.75
N LYS A 19 10.84 2.29 -10.90
CA LYS A 19 10.84 3.75 -11.08
C LYS A 19 11.56 4.17 -12.34
N ILE A 20 12.69 3.56 -12.65
CA ILE A 20 13.45 3.86 -13.86
C ILE A 20 12.64 3.50 -15.11
N LEU A 21 12.03 2.32 -15.11
CA LEU A 21 11.20 1.86 -16.21
C LEU A 21 9.96 2.75 -16.39
N SER A 22 9.27 3.07 -15.31
CA SER A 22 8.05 3.88 -15.37
C SER A 22 8.34 5.32 -15.79
N ALA A 23 9.47 5.89 -15.38
CA ALA A 23 9.87 7.23 -15.77
C ALA A 23 10.06 7.35 -17.29
N ARG A 24 10.44 6.26 -17.95
CA ARG A 24 10.65 6.23 -19.40
C ARG A 24 9.39 5.91 -20.19
N ARG A 25 8.49 5.10 -19.66
CA ARG A 25 7.38 4.51 -20.41
C ARG A 25 6.00 4.85 -19.89
N GLY A 26 5.85 5.17 -18.63
CA GLY A 26 4.57 5.50 -18.04
C GLY A 26 4.61 5.66 -16.53
N PRO A 27 3.50 6.09 -15.93
CA PRO A 27 3.45 6.30 -14.49
C PRO A 27 3.45 4.99 -13.71
N LEU A 28 3.92 5.07 -12.46
CA LEU A 28 4.02 3.94 -11.54
C LEU A 28 3.07 4.14 -10.36
N PHE A 29 2.23 3.13 -10.08
CA PHE A 29 1.51 3.03 -8.83
C PHE A 29 2.30 2.13 -7.89
N SER A 30 2.70 2.65 -6.74
CA SER A 30 3.38 1.85 -5.71
C SER A 30 2.42 1.60 -4.55
N ALA A 31 2.04 0.34 -4.33
CA ALA A 31 1.20 -0.05 -3.22
C ALA A 31 1.89 0.22 -1.87
N ASP A 32 3.22 0.07 -1.82
CA ASP A 32 3.99 0.38 -0.62
C ASP A 32 3.88 1.86 -0.24
N LYS A 33 4.01 2.76 -1.21
CA LYS A 33 3.80 4.19 -0.98
C LYS A 33 2.36 4.49 -0.54
N ALA A 34 1.39 3.83 -1.17
CA ALA A 34 -0.01 4.00 -0.81
C ALA A 34 -0.26 3.62 0.65
N VAL A 35 0.32 2.50 1.11
CA VAL A 35 0.22 2.08 2.50
C VAL A 35 0.86 3.10 3.44
N LYS A 36 2.04 3.61 3.11
CA LYS A 36 2.70 4.65 3.91
C LYS A 36 1.85 5.91 4.03
N GLU A 37 1.17 6.29 2.95
CA GLU A 37 0.28 7.45 2.96
C GLU A 37 -0.96 7.21 3.80
N LEU A 38 -1.46 5.97 3.86
CA LEU A 38 -2.60 5.63 4.72
C LEU A 38 -2.30 5.95 6.19
N TYR A 39 -1.09 5.69 6.65
CA TYR A 39 -0.70 6.01 8.04
C TYR A 39 -0.71 7.51 8.36
N LYS A 40 -0.80 8.36 7.34
CA LYS A 40 -0.98 9.81 7.51
C LYS A 40 -2.44 10.22 7.42
N ASN A 41 -3.32 9.32 6.99
CA ASN A 41 -4.74 9.60 6.80
C ASN A 41 -5.51 9.44 8.10
N LYS A 42 -6.28 10.45 8.49
CA LYS A 42 -7.04 10.45 9.74
C LYS A 42 -8.10 9.35 9.78
N HIS A 43 -8.78 9.12 8.67
CA HIS A 43 -9.80 8.08 8.57
C HIS A 43 -9.22 6.69 8.79
N PHE A 44 -8.11 6.41 8.14
CA PHE A 44 -7.40 5.13 8.30
C PHE A 44 -6.95 4.91 9.74
N LYS A 45 -6.34 5.93 10.36
CA LYS A 45 -5.91 5.86 11.76
C LYS A 45 -7.07 5.58 12.68
N SER A 46 -8.22 6.21 12.44
CA SER A 46 -9.43 5.99 13.22
C SER A 46 -9.94 4.55 13.08
N LEU A 47 -9.94 4.01 11.87
CA LEU A 47 -10.35 2.63 11.62
C LEU A 47 -9.44 1.64 12.36
N VAL A 48 -8.13 1.83 12.27
CA VAL A 48 -7.15 0.96 12.94
C VAL A 48 -7.29 1.06 14.46
N SER A 49 -7.40 2.28 14.96
CA SER A 49 -7.57 2.53 16.40
C SER A 49 -8.78 1.79 16.96
N ARG A 50 -9.92 1.87 16.28
CA ARG A 50 -11.15 1.19 16.68
C ARG A 50 -11.03 -0.33 16.55
N ARG A 51 -10.47 -0.80 15.45
CA ARG A 51 -10.40 -2.25 15.17
C ARG A 51 -9.51 -2.97 16.15
N PHE A 52 -8.39 -2.36 16.54
CA PHE A 52 -7.41 -2.96 17.43
C PHE A 52 -7.51 -2.44 18.88
N ARG A 53 -8.42 -1.53 19.15
CA ARG A 53 -8.62 -0.93 20.48
C ARG A 53 -7.34 -0.31 21.04
N ILE A 54 -6.65 0.45 20.21
CA ILE A 54 -5.43 1.17 20.58
C ILE A 54 -5.65 2.67 20.43
N LYS A 55 -4.84 3.46 21.16
CA LYS A 55 -4.96 4.92 21.13
C LYS A 55 -4.55 5.49 19.77
N ASN A 56 -5.35 6.43 19.28
CA ASN A 56 -5.07 7.14 18.03
C ASN A 56 -4.17 8.35 18.33
N ASN A 57 -2.88 8.11 18.49
CA ASN A 57 -1.88 9.12 18.79
C ASN A 57 -0.60 8.84 17.98
N SER A 58 0.48 9.55 18.28
CA SER A 58 1.76 9.38 17.60
C SER A 58 2.37 7.99 17.76
N GLN A 59 1.90 7.21 18.74
CA GLN A 59 2.38 5.85 19.02
C GLN A 59 1.53 4.77 18.33
N LEU A 60 0.56 5.15 17.52
CA LEU A 60 -0.36 4.20 16.88
C LEU A 60 0.39 3.12 16.09
N LYS A 61 1.35 3.53 15.27
CA LYS A 61 2.13 2.62 14.44
C LYS A 61 2.97 1.65 15.29
N LYS A 62 3.56 2.12 16.39
CA LYS A 62 4.31 1.29 17.32
C LYS A 62 3.41 0.28 18.03
N SER A 63 2.25 0.72 18.50
CA SER A 63 1.28 -0.13 19.17
C SER A 63 0.78 -1.22 18.24
N LEU A 64 0.48 -0.86 17.00
CA LEU A 64 0.04 -1.81 15.98
C LEU A 64 1.12 -2.84 15.67
N LYS A 65 2.37 -2.41 15.51
CA LYS A 65 3.49 -3.31 15.26
C LYS A 65 3.66 -4.32 16.39
N LYS A 66 3.52 -3.88 17.64
CA LYS A 66 3.59 -4.74 18.81
C LYS A 66 2.51 -5.81 18.79
N LEU A 67 1.25 -5.43 18.46
CA LEU A 67 0.14 -6.36 18.36
C LEU A 67 0.37 -7.41 17.28
N ILE A 68 0.92 -7.04 16.15
CA ILE A 68 1.24 -7.95 15.05
C ILE A 68 2.31 -8.96 15.48
N LEU A 69 3.32 -8.51 16.22
CA LEU A 69 4.38 -9.40 16.74
C LEU A 69 3.86 -10.36 17.79
N GLU A 70 2.87 -9.95 18.60
CA GLU A 70 2.27 -10.79 19.62
C GLU A 70 1.36 -11.87 19.05
N ASN A 71 0.64 -11.55 17.98
CA ASN A 71 -0.29 -12.47 17.34
C ASN A 71 -0.36 -12.20 15.84
N LYS A 72 0.10 -13.18 15.06
CA LYS A 72 0.13 -13.06 13.59
C LYS A 72 -1.25 -12.93 12.96
N ASP A 73 -2.31 -13.36 13.62
CA ASP A 73 -3.68 -13.18 13.11
C ASP A 73 -4.05 -11.70 12.98
N ASN A 74 -3.36 -10.84 13.70
CA ASN A 74 -3.56 -9.39 13.59
C ASN A 74 -3.13 -8.86 12.20
N ILE A 75 -2.22 -9.55 11.52
CA ILE A 75 -1.83 -9.20 10.16
C ILE A 75 -3.04 -9.30 9.23
N LYS A 76 -3.80 -10.39 9.33
CA LYS A 76 -5.00 -10.60 8.51
C LYS A 76 -6.07 -9.54 8.78
N LYS A 77 -6.23 -9.15 10.05
CA LYS A 77 -7.17 -8.10 10.43
C LYS A 77 -6.78 -6.76 9.83
N LEU A 78 -5.49 -6.44 9.84
CA LEU A 78 -4.96 -5.21 9.27
C LEU A 78 -5.10 -5.22 7.74
N GLU A 79 -4.81 -6.34 7.09
CA GLU A 79 -4.96 -6.49 5.65
C GLU A 79 -6.39 -6.23 5.19
N LYS A 80 -7.39 -6.69 5.95
CA LYS A 80 -8.79 -6.45 5.64
C LYS A 80 -9.15 -4.95 5.65
N ILE A 81 -8.43 -4.15 6.40
CA ILE A 81 -8.59 -2.70 6.41
C ILE A 81 -7.83 -2.08 5.24
N ILE A 82 -6.59 -2.52 5.02
CA ILE A 82 -5.68 -1.93 4.03
C ILE A 82 -6.09 -2.25 2.59
N HIS A 83 -6.44 -3.50 2.29
CA HIS A 83 -6.72 -3.94 0.92
C HIS A 83 -7.77 -3.10 0.19
N PRO A 84 -8.96 -2.85 0.77
CA PRO A 84 -9.96 -2.03 0.08
C PRO A 84 -9.48 -0.61 -0.18
N LEU A 85 -8.72 -0.04 0.74
CA LEU A 85 -8.21 1.33 0.63
C LEU A 85 -7.13 1.44 -0.43
N VAL A 86 -6.25 0.45 -0.52
CA VAL A 86 -5.22 0.39 -1.55
C VAL A 86 -5.85 0.16 -2.93
N ARG A 87 -6.85 -0.73 -3.03
CA ARG A 87 -7.58 -0.97 -4.27
C ARG A 87 -8.26 0.29 -4.77
N LYS A 88 -8.85 1.06 -3.87
CA LYS A 88 -9.49 2.32 -4.22
C LYS A 88 -8.49 3.32 -4.80
N ARG A 89 -7.31 3.43 -4.19
CA ARG A 89 -6.24 4.29 -4.69
C ARG A 89 -5.70 3.82 -6.03
N MET A 90 -5.58 2.50 -6.21
CA MET A 90 -5.14 1.91 -7.48
C MET A 90 -6.14 2.20 -8.59
N LYS A 91 -7.43 2.07 -8.33
CA LYS A 91 -8.49 2.40 -9.29
C LYS A 91 -8.45 3.88 -9.66
N SER A 92 -8.25 4.75 -8.68
CA SER A 92 -8.13 6.19 -8.90
C SER A 92 -6.91 6.52 -9.78
N PHE A 93 -5.78 5.88 -9.50
CA PHE A 93 -4.57 6.03 -10.31
C PHE A 93 -4.81 5.59 -11.76
N THR A 94 -5.42 4.43 -11.95
CA THR A 94 -5.75 3.91 -13.29
C THR A 94 -6.68 4.87 -14.03
N SER A 95 -7.71 5.34 -13.35
CA SER A 95 -8.68 6.27 -13.92
C SER A 95 -8.04 7.58 -14.38
N LYS A 96 -7.13 8.12 -13.58
CA LYS A 96 -6.42 9.37 -13.91
C LYS A 96 -5.42 9.22 -15.04
N ASN A 97 -5.00 8.01 -15.36
CA ASN A 97 -3.97 7.73 -16.35
C ASN A 97 -4.46 6.89 -17.52
N GLN A 98 -5.77 6.93 -17.81
CA GLN A 98 -6.36 6.16 -18.90
C GLN A 98 -5.82 6.54 -20.28
N ASN A 99 -5.33 7.76 -20.43
CA ASN A 99 -4.74 8.24 -21.67
C ASN A 99 -3.30 7.79 -21.88
N LYS A 100 -2.71 7.10 -20.92
CA LYS A 100 -1.34 6.59 -21.02
C LYS A 100 -1.33 5.22 -21.66
N LYS A 101 -0.32 4.93 -22.49
CA LYS A 101 -0.18 3.63 -23.14
C LYS A 101 0.25 2.53 -22.20
N LEU A 102 1.10 2.87 -21.23
CA LEU A 102 1.63 1.92 -20.25
C LEU A 102 1.41 2.44 -18.85
N LEU A 103 0.97 1.55 -17.95
CA LEU A 103 0.87 1.82 -16.53
C LEU A 103 1.64 0.73 -15.77
N PHE A 104 2.39 1.13 -14.77
CA PHE A 104 3.16 0.21 -13.93
C PHE A 104 2.56 0.13 -12.54
N TYR A 105 2.44 -1.08 -12.02
CA TYR A 105 1.90 -1.34 -10.68
C TYR A 105 2.91 -2.15 -9.89
N GLU A 106 3.42 -1.57 -8.81
CA GLU A 106 4.29 -2.29 -7.88
C GLU A 106 3.45 -2.75 -6.70
N ILE A 107 3.26 -4.06 -6.58
CA ILE A 107 2.42 -4.67 -5.56
C ILE A 107 3.27 -5.66 -4.77
N PRO A 108 3.62 -5.37 -3.51
CA PRO A 108 4.35 -6.31 -2.66
C PRO A 108 3.50 -7.54 -2.35
N LEU A 109 4.16 -8.69 -2.18
CA LEU A 109 3.48 -9.95 -1.86
C LEU A 109 2.66 -9.88 -0.57
N LEU A 110 3.05 -9.03 0.37
CA LEU A 110 2.34 -8.87 1.64
C LEU A 110 0.92 -8.29 1.49
N ILE A 111 0.62 -7.67 0.36
CA ILE A 111 -0.67 -7.00 0.14
C ILE A 111 -1.56 -7.79 -0.82
N GLU A 112 -1.01 -8.76 -1.48
CA GLU A 112 -1.74 -9.63 -2.42
C GLU A 112 -2.74 -10.58 -1.73
#